data_fd73b82bb31a96258ee70b9aa7eec44f
#
_entry.id   fd73b82bb31a96258ee70b9aa7eec44f
#
_cell.length_a   1.000
_cell.length_b   1.000
_cell.length_c   1.000
_cell.angle_alpha   90.00
_cell.angle_beta   90.00
_cell.angle_gamma   90.00
#
_symmetry.space_group_name_H-M   'P 1'
#
loop_
_entity.id
_entity.type
_entity.pdbx_description
1 polymer ?
#
loop_
_entity_poly.entity_id
_entity_poly.type
_entity_poly.pdbx_seq_one_letter_code
_entity_poly.pdbx_strand_id
1 'polypeptide(L)'
;MANVGESKITGIIKTLNVLEGDLDSLTGKVGDVKKQLNVKTLSEIDTLLEKTREMATKEAEVIINAAKEKANAESTKIVQDGDSKLAEIESNTNANFDDMVKYVVSTILKA
;
A
#
# COMPACT_ATOMS: atom_id res chain seq x y z
N MET A 1 6.60 -42.67 70.65
CA MET A 1 7.18 -41.39 70.26
C MET A 1 7.88 -41.42 68.94
N ALA A 2 8.46 -42.54 68.51
CA ALA A 2 9.03 -42.68 67.18
C ALA A 2 8.01 -42.46 66.05
N ASN A 3 6.72 -42.88 66.24
CA ASN A 3 5.65 -42.70 65.26
C ASN A 3 5.24 -41.26 64.99
N VAL A 4 5.41 -40.34 65.92
CA VAL A 4 5.11 -38.90 65.73
C VAL A 4 6.15 -38.24 64.83
N GLY A 5 7.43 -38.57 64.98
CA GLY A 5 8.48 -38.09 64.11
C GLY A 5 8.38 -38.64 62.70
N GLU A 6 8.12 -39.92 62.55
CA GLU A 6 7.87 -40.57 61.26
C GLU A 6 6.63 -40.02 60.54
N SER A 7 5.56 -39.74 61.27
CA SER A 7 4.34 -39.15 60.76
C SER A 7 4.59 -37.71 60.22
N LYS A 8 5.39 -36.92 60.95
CA LYS A 8 5.77 -35.57 60.51
C LYS A 8 6.66 -35.61 59.29
N ILE A 9 7.64 -36.53 59.27
CA ILE A 9 8.53 -36.71 58.08
C ILE A 9 7.72 -37.16 56.88
N THR A 10 6.79 -38.11 57.08
CA THR A 10 5.92 -38.55 55.99
C THR A 10 5.04 -37.44 55.48
N GLY A 11 4.52 -36.56 56.33
CA GLY A 11 3.75 -35.38 55.97
C GLY A 11 4.57 -34.38 55.17
N ILE A 12 5.82 -34.13 55.55
CA ILE A 12 6.75 -33.25 54.83
C ILE A 12 7.08 -33.81 53.45
N ILE A 13 7.38 -35.10 53.37
CA ILE A 13 7.65 -35.75 52.07
C ILE A 13 6.45 -35.68 51.16
N LYS A 14 5.27 -35.88 51.68
CA LYS A 14 4.01 -35.77 50.94
C LYS A 14 3.77 -34.37 50.39
N THR A 15 4.03 -33.35 51.24
CA THR A 15 3.95 -31.95 50.85
C THR A 15 4.97 -31.59 49.78
N LEU A 16 6.20 -32.08 49.91
CA LEU A 16 7.26 -31.87 48.90
C LEU A 16 6.89 -32.53 47.54
N ASN A 17 6.33 -33.72 47.57
CA ASN A 17 5.89 -34.40 46.35
C ASN A 17 4.75 -33.66 45.66
N VAL A 18 3.80 -33.10 46.40
CA VAL A 18 2.73 -32.27 45.85
C VAL A 18 3.31 -31.00 45.24
N LEU A 19 4.25 -30.35 45.93
CA LEU A 19 4.93 -29.15 45.44
C LEU A 19 5.70 -29.44 44.16
N GLU A 20 6.45 -30.54 44.11
CA GLU A 20 7.15 -30.99 42.93
C GLU A 20 6.19 -31.22 41.74
N GLY A 21 5.07 -31.86 41.97
CA GLY A 21 4.02 -32.04 40.96
C GLY A 21 3.41 -30.73 40.47
N ASP A 22 3.21 -29.78 41.38
CA ASP A 22 2.71 -28.45 41.05
C ASP A 22 3.74 -27.66 40.23
N LEU A 23 5.03 -27.76 40.52
CA LEU A 23 6.09 -27.14 39.76
C LEU A 23 6.19 -27.74 38.34
N ASP A 24 6.09 -29.06 38.24
CA ASP A 24 6.10 -29.72 36.94
C ASP A 24 4.90 -29.30 36.09
N SER A 25 3.72 -29.23 36.70
CA SER A 25 2.51 -28.73 36.03
C SER A 25 2.64 -27.30 35.61
N LEU A 26 3.21 -26.44 36.43
CA LEU A 26 3.48 -25.04 36.10
C LEU A 26 4.47 -24.91 34.96
N THR A 27 5.54 -25.68 34.94
CA THR A 27 6.51 -25.74 33.85
C THR A 27 5.87 -26.15 32.54
N GLY A 28 5.00 -27.16 32.58
CA GLY A 28 4.21 -27.60 31.43
C GLY A 28 3.30 -26.49 30.89
N LYS A 29 2.59 -25.79 31.79
CA LYS A 29 1.72 -24.66 31.41
C LYS A 29 2.50 -23.50 30.79
N VAL A 30 3.65 -23.18 31.36
CA VAL A 30 4.54 -22.15 30.78
C VAL A 30 5.01 -22.54 29.39
N GLY A 31 5.37 -23.80 29.19
CA GLY A 31 5.71 -24.33 27.87
C GLY A 31 4.58 -24.21 26.86
N ASP A 32 3.37 -24.53 27.27
CA ASP A 32 2.17 -24.41 26.43
C ASP A 32 1.86 -22.95 26.08
N VAL A 33 1.96 -22.05 27.05
CA VAL A 33 1.78 -20.61 26.84
C VAL A 33 2.81 -20.07 25.86
N LYS A 34 4.08 -20.48 25.97
CA LYS A 34 5.12 -20.12 25.01
C LYS A 34 4.78 -20.56 23.60
N LYS A 35 4.32 -21.80 23.41
CA LYS A 35 3.92 -22.30 22.10
C LYS A 35 2.74 -21.53 21.53
N GLN A 36 1.71 -21.29 22.35
CA GLN A 36 0.55 -20.50 21.93
C GLN A 36 0.93 -19.06 21.57
N LEU A 37 1.83 -18.46 22.32
CA LEU A 37 2.32 -17.11 22.04
C LEU A 37 3.07 -17.06 20.71
N ASN A 38 3.93 -18.02 20.45
CA ASN A 38 4.66 -18.12 19.18
C ASN A 38 3.71 -18.29 17.99
N VAL A 39 2.75 -19.20 18.09
CA VAL A 39 1.74 -19.43 17.05
C VAL A 39 0.93 -18.16 16.79
N LYS A 40 0.46 -17.49 17.84
CA LYS A 40 -0.30 -16.26 17.74
C LYS A 40 0.52 -15.14 17.14
N THR A 41 1.77 -14.99 17.56
CA THR A 41 2.68 -13.98 17.02
C THR A 41 2.93 -14.18 15.53
N LEU A 42 3.20 -15.41 15.10
CA LEU A 42 3.38 -15.73 13.69
C LEU A 42 2.11 -15.45 12.87
N SER A 43 0.95 -15.79 13.41
CA SER A 43 -0.34 -15.50 12.78
C SER A 43 -0.61 -14.00 12.65
N GLU A 44 -0.27 -13.22 13.67
CA GLU A 44 -0.40 -11.75 13.61
C GLU A 44 0.59 -11.11 12.64
N ILE A 45 1.80 -11.63 12.56
CA ILE A 45 2.79 -11.18 11.58
C ILE A 45 2.27 -11.43 10.16
N ASP A 46 1.75 -12.61 9.88
CA ASP A 46 1.16 -12.94 8.59
C ASP A 46 -0.01 -12.00 8.23
N THR A 47 -0.88 -11.74 9.20
CA THR A 47 -1.99 -10.80 9.03
C THR A 47 -1.51 -9.38 8.75
N LEU A 48 -0.48 -8.91 9.45
CA LEU A 48 0.11 -7.59 9.23
C LEU A 48 0.78 -7.50 7.87
N LEU A 49 1.49 -8.54 7.44
CA LEU A 49 2.09 -8.58 6.10
C LEU A 49 1.03 -8.53 5.00
N GLU A 50 -0.06 -9.26 5.16
CA GLU A 50 -1.16 -9.24 4.22
C GLU A 50 -1.83 -7.86 4.14
N LYS A 51 -2.13 -7.25 5.30
CA LYS A 51 -2.68 -5.88 5.36
C LYS A 51 -1.73 -4.87 4.74
N THR A 52 -0.43 -4.99 4.99
CA THR A 52 0.57 -4.10 4.41
C THR A 52 0.61 -4.23 2.88
N ARG A 53 0.52 -5.45 2.35
CA ARG A 53 0.45 -5.69 0.91
C ARG A 53 -0.83 -5.10 0.30
N GLU A 54 -1.97 -5.28 0.95
CA GLU A 54 -3.23 -4.68 0.51
C GLU A 54 -3.17 -3.16 0.48
N MET A 55 -2.63 -2.55 1.54
CA MET A 55 -2.44 -1.10 1.61
C MET A 55 -1.50 -0.59 0.53
N ALA A 56 -0.38 -1.28 0.32
CA ALA A 56 0.58 -0.93 -0.73
C ALA A 56 -0.05 -1.04 -2.13
N THR A 57 -0.83 -2.08 -2.37
CA THR A 57 -1.56 -2.27 -3.64
C THR A 57 -2.57 -1.15 -3.87
N LYS A 58 -3.36 -0.82 -2.87
CA LYS A 58 -4.35 0.27 -2.96
C LYS A 58 -3.69 1.62 -3.20
N GLU A 59 -2.60 1.88 -2.50
CA GLU A 59 -1.86 3.13 -2.69
C GLU A 59 -1.23 3.20 -4.09
N ALA A 60 -0.67 2.10 -4.57
CA ALA A 60 -0.17 2.01 -5.93
C ALA A 60 -1.26 2.26 -6.97
N GLU A 61 -2.45 1.70 -6.78
CA GLU A 61 -3.61 1.95 -7.66
C GLU A 61 -4.04 3.42 -7.65
N VAL A 62 -4.07 4.06 -6.49
CA VAL A 62 -4.37 5.50 -6.37
C VAL A 62 -3.34 6.33 -7.13
N ILE A 63 -2.07 6.04 -6.98
CA ILE A 63 -0.98 6.75 -7.67
C ILE A 63 -1.08 6.55 -9.18
N ILE A 64 -1.29 5.31 -9.64
CA ILE A 64 -1.42 4.99 -11.06
C ILE A 64 -2.64 5.70 -11.67
N ASN A 65 -3.77 5.67 -10.98
CA ASN A 65 -4.99 6.33 -11.47
C ASN A 65 -4.82 7.85 -11.53
N ALA A 66 -4.22 8.46 -10.51
CA ALA A 66 -3.91 9.89 -10.52
C ALA A 66 -2.95 10.26 -11.66
N ALA A 67 -1.94 9.43 -11.91
CA ALA A 67 -1.02 9.63 -13.03
C ALA A 67 -1.71 9.50 -14.39
N LYS A 68 -2.62 8.54 -14.55
CA LYS A 68 -3.44 8.37 -15.76
C LYS A 68 -4.37 9.56 -16.00
N GLU A 69 -5.04 10.03 -14.96
CA GLU A 69 -5.91 11.21 -15.06
C GLU A 69 -5.12 12.45 -15.47
N LYS A 70 -3.96 12.65 -14.86
CA LYS A 70 -3.08 13.76 -15.20
C LYS A 70 -2.58 13.65 -16.65
N ALA A 71 -2.15 12.47 -17.06
CA ALA A 71 -1.69 12.24 -18.43
C ALA A 71 -2.81 12.46 -19.45
N ASN A 72 -4.03 12.02 -19.16
CA ASN A 72 -5.20 12.24 -20.01
C ASN A 72 -5.56 13.74 -20.09
N ALA A 73 -5.50 14.46 -18.97
CA ALA A 73 -5.76 15.90 -18.96
C ALA A 73 -4.70 16.67 -19.77
N GLU A 74 -3.42 16.32 -19.62
CA GLU A 74 -2.35 16.91 -20.40
C GLU A 74 -2.46 16.57 -21.90
N SER A 75 -2.79 15.33 -22.22
CA SER A 75 -3.05 14.91 -23.61
C SER A 75 -4.19 15.69 -24.24
N THR A 76 -5.30 15.83 -23.54
CA THR A 76 -6.44 16.63 -24.01
C THR A 76 -6.05 18.07 -24.25
N LYS A 77 -5.30 18.66 -23.33
CA LYS A 77 -4.78 20.03 -23.46
C LYS A 77 -3.87 20.19 -24.67
N ILE A 78 -2.96 19.26 -24.88
CA ILE A 78 -2.04 19.28 -26.05
C ILE A 78 -2.85 19.21 -27.35
N VAL A 79 -3.85 18.35 -27.44
CA VAL A 79 -4.72 18.23 -28.62
C VAL A 79 -5.50 19.52 -28.84
N GLN A 80 -6.08 20.10 -27.80
CA GLN A 80 -6.81 21.37 -27.90
C GLN A 80 -5.91 22.53 -28.33
N ASP A 81 -4.71 22.62 -27.75
CA ASP A 81 -3.72 23.64 -28.13
C ASP A 81 -3.26 23.45 -29.57
N GLY A 82 -3.08 22.19 -30.01
CA GLY A 82 -2.75 21.85 -31.38
C GLY A 82 -3.85 22.25 -32.37
N ASP A 83 -5.08 21.94 -32.05
CA ASP A 83 -6.24 22.31 -32.86
C ASP A 83 -6.40 23.83 -32.96
N SER A 84 -6.21 24.54 -31.85
CA SER A 84 -6.23 26.01 -31.85
C SER A 84 -5.12 26.60 -32.72
N LYS A 85 -3.92 26.06 -32.67
CA LYS A 85 -2.80 26.49 -33.54
C LYS A 85 -3.06 26.19 -35.00
N LEU A 86 -3.63 25.03 -35.30
CA LEU A 86 -4.01 24.70 -36.68
C LEU A 86 -5.06 25.67 -37.21
N ALA A 87 -6.09 25.99 -36.43
CA ALA A 87 -7.09 26.97 -36.81
C ALA A 87 -6.49 28.36 -37.05
N GLU A 88 -5.56 28.79 -36.20
CA GLU A 88 -4.82 30.04 -36.35
C GLU A 88 -3.96 30.05 -37.63
N ILE A 89 -3.24 28.98 -37.91
CA ILE A 89 -2.44 28.83 -39.12
C ILE A 89 -3.32 28.86 -40.35
N GLU A 90 -4.43 28.17 -40.37
CA GLU A 90 -5.41 28.18 -41.48
C GLU A 90 -5.94 29.60 -41.71
N SER A 91 -6.33 30.30 -40.64
CA SER A 91 -6.85 31.65 -40.72
C SER A 91 -5.79 32.61 -41.28
N ASN A 92 -4.55 32.52 -40.79
CA ASN A 92 -3.44 33.34 -41.29
C ASN A 92 -3.09 33.02 -42.73
N THR A 93 -3.08 31.77 -43.11
CA THR A 93 -2.82 31.33 -44.49
C THR A 93 -3.88 31.87 -45.44
N ASN A 94 -5.16 31.78 -45.09
CA ASN A 94 -6.24 32.30 -45.89
C ASN A 94 -6.18 33.85 -46.04
N ALA A 95 -5.90 34.55 -44.94
CA ALA A 95 -5.74 35.99 -44.96
C ALA A 95 -4.52 36.43 -45.82
N ASN A 96 -3.39 35.77 -45.70
CA ASN A 96 -2.21 36.04 -46.49
C ASN A 96 -2.40 35.70 -47.98
N PHE A 97 -3.13 34.63 -48.25
CA PHE A 97 -3.49 34.26 -49.63
C PHE A 97 -4.34 35.33 -50.31
N ASP A 98 -5.38 35.80 -49.62
CA ASP A 98 -6.22 36.88 -50.14
C ASP A 98 -5.46 38.15 -50.35
N ASP A 99 -4.58 38.53 -49.42
CA ASP A 99 -3.71 39.71 -49.54
C ASP A 99 -2.71 39.58 -50.72
N MET A 100 -2.14 38.39 -50.90
CA MET A 100 -1.28 38.09 -52.02
C MET A 100 -2.00 38.21 -53.39
N VAL A 101 -3.22 37.66 -53.43
CA VAL A 101 -4.04 37.76 -54.65
C VAL A 101 -4.35 39.21 -54.96
N LYS A 102 -4.78 39.98 -53.98
CA LYS A 102 -5.02 41.45 -54.11
C LYS A 102 -3.79 42.19 -54.59
N TYR A 103 -2.63 41.87 -54.04
CA TYR A 103 -1.35 42.47 -54.41
C TYR A 103 -0.98 42.18 -55.87
N VAL A 104 -1.07 40.91 -56.28
CA VAL A 104 -0.78 40.50 -57.65
C VAL A 104 -1.74 41.16 -58.64
N VAL A 105 -3.04 41.15 -58.35
CA VAL A 105 -4.03 41.82 -59.18
C VAL A 105 -3.77 43.33 -59.29
N SER A 106 -3.48 43.99 -58.17
CA SER A 106 -3.13 45.41 -58.14
C SER A 106 -1.89 45.72 -58.98
N THR A 107 -0.86 44.88 -58.90
CA THR A 107 0.40 45.03 -59.66
C THR A 107 0.14 44.83 -61.15
N ILE A 108 -0.64 43.88 -61.54
CA ILE A 108 -1.01 43.66 -62.95
C ILE A 108 -1.82 44.83 -63.51
N LEU A 109 -2.76 45.36 -62.74
CA LEU A 109 -3.58 46.48 -63.12
C LEU A 109 -2.82 47.79 -63.23
N LYS A 110 -1.71 47.96 -62.55
CA LYS A 110 -0.82 49.13 -62.61
C LYS A 110 0.18 49.06 -63.76
N ALA A 111 0.41 47.89 -64.25
CA ALA A 111 1.30 47.71 -65.39
C ALA A 111 0.59 47.97 -66.68
#